data_101ea751f6b520d5fa8e11b90d67e174
#
_entry.id   101ea751f6b520d5fa8e11b90d67e174
#
_cell.length_a   1.000
_cell.length_b   1.000
_cell.length_c   1.000
_cell.angle_alpha   90.00
_cell.angle_beta   90.00
_cell.angle_gamma   90.00
#
_symmetry.space_group_name_H-M   'P 1'
#
loop_
_entity.id
_entity.type
_entity.pdbx_description
1 polymer ?
#
loop_
_entity_poly.entity_id
_entity_poly.type
_entity_poly.pdbx_seq_one_letter_code
_entity_poly.pdbx_strand_id
1 'polypeptide(L)' 'MIMKRRDLLSRLKRAARDLGVDYSTEEGGRHTRVSVGGNTTFVPRHNEIGEKLAKEIMKQAKGEDTK' A
#
# COMPACT_ATOMS: atom_id res chain seq x y z
N MET A 1 -16.98 -0.17 -4.24
CA MET A 1 -16.67 -0.38 -2.82
C MET A 1 -15.53 0.49 -2.37
N ILE A 2 -15.47 0.73 -1.09
CA ILE A 2 -14.45 1.60 -0.51
C ILE A 2 -13.73 0.83 0.59
N MET A 3 -12.43 1.03 0.66
CA MET A 3 -11.61 0.40 1.68
C MET A 3 -11.10 1.47 2.63
N LYS A 4 -11.11 1.19 3.92
CA LYS A 4 -10.56 2.13 4.87
C LYS A 4 -9.05 2.13 4.78
N ARG A 5 -8.47 3.32 5.00
CA ARG A 5 -7.02 3.48 4.90
C ARG A 5 -6.27 2.48 5.78
N ARG A 6 -6.71 2.32 7.02
CA ARG A 6 -6.02 1.41 7.93
C ARG A 6 -6.13 -0.04 7.48
N ASP A 7 -7.26 -0.39 6.84
CA ASP A 7 -7.40 -1.75 6.32
C ASP A 7 -6.45 -1.99 5.18
N LEU A 8 -6.28 -0.98 4.32
CA LEU A 8 -5.33 -1.08 3.22
C LEU A 8 -3.92 -1.25 3.74
N LEU A 9 -3.54 -0.44 4.75
CA LEU A 9 -2.22 -0.55 5.34
C LEU A 9 -2.00 -1.92 5.97
N SER A 10 -3.03 -2.48 6.61
CA SER A 10 -2.94 -3.82 7.18
C SER A 10 -2.72 -4.87 6.09
N ARG A 11 -3.41 -4.70 4.96
CA ARG A 11 -3.25 -5.64 3.85
C ARG A 11 -1.85 -5.55 3.25
N LEU A 12 -1.31 -4.34 3.17
CA LEU A 12 0.04 -4.16 2.66
C LEU A 12 1.06 -4.82 3.58
N LYS A 13 0.88 -4.65 4.87
CA LYS A 13 1.76 -5.26 5.84
C LYS A 13 1.69 -6.78 5.74
N ARG A 14 0.48 -7.31 5.60
CA ARG A 14 0.29 -8.74 5.46
C ARG A 14 0.91 -9.27 4.19
N ALA A 15 0.79 -8.52 3.10
CA ALA A 15 1.40 -8.92 1.84
C ALA A 15 2.91 -9.01 1.98
N ALA A 16 3.52 -8.06 2.69
CA ALA A 16 4.96 -8.10 2.91
C ALA A 16 5.34 -9.35 3.69
N ARG A 17 4.55 -9.69 4.71
CA ARG A 17 4.82 -10.87 5.51
C ARG A 17 4.69 -12.14 4.67
N ASP A 18 3.66 -12.20 3.84
CA ASP A 18 3.46 -13.37 2.99
C ASP A 18 4.57 -13.53 1.97
N LEU A 19 5.12 -12.41 1.50
CA LEU A 19 6.22 -12.43 0.55
C LEU A 19 7.57 -12.61 1.23
N GLY A 20 7.61 -12.49 2.55
CA GLY A 20 8.86 -12.62 3.28
C GLY A 20 9.79 -11.43 3.10
N VAL A 21 9.24 -10.24 2.93
CA VAL A 21 10.03 -9.04 2.73
C VAL A 21 9.71 -8.00 3.80
N ASP A 22 10.55 -6.99 3.89
CA ASP A 22 10.39 -5.94 4.88
C ASP A 22 9.21 -5.03 4.54
N TYR A 23 8.60 -4.50 5.58
CA TYR A 23 7.52 -3.55 5.45
C TYR A 23 7.88 -2.32 6.27
N SER A 24 7.78 -1.15 5.68
CA SER A 24 8.02 0.08 6.40
C SER A 24 7.13 1.17 5.85
N THR A 25 6.89 2.18 6.68
CA THR A 25 6.09 3.33 6.27
C THR A 25 6.81 4.59 6.68
N GLU A 26 6.58 5.63 5.91
CA GLU A 26 7.15 6.93 6.17
C GLU A 26 6.09 7.98 5.91
N GLU A 27 5.81 8.81 6.90
CA GLU A 27 4.76 9.82 6.77
C GLU A 27 5.28 11.00 5.99
N GLY A 28 4.61 11.31 4.90
CA GLY A 28 4.87 12.53 4.16
C GLY A 28 3.77 13.54 4.43
N GLY A 29 3.75 14.60 3.68
CA GLY A 29 2.74 15.63 3.87
C GLY A 29 1.34 15.17 3.58
N ARG A 30 1.10 14.70 2.36
CA ARG A 30 -0.24 14.31 1.94
C ARG A 30 -0.39 12.82 1.73
N HIS A 31 0.70 12.09 1.79
CA HIS A 31 0.68 10.65 1.53
C HIS A 31 1.58 9.95 2.52
N THR A 32 1.22 8.70 2.78
CA THR A 32 2.09 7.80 3.51
C THR A 32 2.85 6.97 2.50
N ARG A 33 4.17 7.02 2.57
CA ARG A 33 5.01 6.23 1.70
C ARG A 33 5.17 4.85 2.32
N VAL A 34 4.82 3.84 1.56
CA VAL A 34 4.85 2.46 2.05
C VAL A 34 5.84 1.67 1.22
N SER A 35 6.76 1.00 1.88
CA SER A 35 7.74 0.16 1.22
C SER A 35 7.49 -1.29 1.58
N VAL A 36 7.37 -2.12 0.55
CA VAL A 36 7.20 -3.57 0.70
C VAL A 36 8.36 -4.19 -0.06
N GLY A 37 9.38 -4.61 0.69
CA GLY A 37 10.61 -5.06 0.07
C GLY A 37 11.24 -3.91 -0.70
N GLY A 38 11.51 -4.13 -1.97
CA GLY A 38 12.08 -3.10 -2.82
C GLY A 38 11.04 -2.25 -3.54
N ASN A 39 9.76 -2.49 -3.29
CA ASN A 39 8.70 -1.78 -4.00
C ASN A 39 8.11 -0.69 -3.12
N THR A 40 7.85 0.47 -3.72
CA THR A 40 7.33 1.61 -2.99
C THR A 40 5.99 2.02 -3.57
N THR A 41 5.05 2.35 -2.70
CA THR A 41 3.77 2.87 -3.12
C THR A 41 3.38 4.00 -2.18
N PHE A 42 2.37 4.78 -2.58
CA PHE A 42 1.90 5.91 -1.81
C PHE A 42 0.43 5.74 -1.48
N VAL A 43 0.10 5.89 -0.21
CA VAL A 43 -1.27 5.75 0.27
C VAL A 43 -1.76 7.13 0.68
N PRO A 44 -2.86 7.61 0.09
CA PRO A 44 -3.41 8.92 0.49
C PRO A 44 -3.80 8.92 1.95
N ARG A 45 -3.81 10.09 2.55
CA ARG A 45 -4.15 10.21 3.96
C ARG A 45 -5.65 10.37 4.18
N HIS A 46 -6.44 10.04 3.19
CA HIS A 46 -7.89 9.98 3.34
C HIS A 46 -8.28 8.74 4.11
N ASN A 47 -9.34 8.86 4.90
CA ASN A 47 -9.81 7.72 5.68
C ASN A 47 -10.35 6.61 4.81
N GLU A 48 -10.90 6.98 3.65
CA GLU A 48 -11.49 6.00 2.75
C GLU A 48 -10.82 6.09 1.39
N ILE A 49 -10.52 4.92 0.84
CA ILE A 49 -9.79 4.82 -0.41
C ILE A 49 -10.63 4.02 -1.39
N GLY A 50 -10.83 4.57 -2.58
CA GLY A 50 -11.62 3.91 -3.60
C GLY A 50 -11.02 2.57 -3.97
N GLU A 51 -11.88 1.64 -4.37
CA GLU A 51 -11.46 0.29 -4.68
C GLU A 51 -10.42 0.25 -5.79
N LYS A 52 -10.61 1.05 -6.82
CA LYS A 52 -9.69 1.04 -7.95
C LYS A 52 -8.30 1.48 -7.52
N LEU A 53 -8.24 2.56 -6.73
CA LEU A 53 -6.96 3.04 -6.25
C LEU A 53 -6.32 2.03 -5.30
N ALA A 54 -7.14 1.41 -4.44
CA ALA A 54 -6.62 0.40 -3.52
C ALA A 54 -5.98 -0.75 -4.28
N LYS A 55 -6.61 -1.18 -5.37
CA LYS A 55 -6.06 -2.27 -6.17
C LYS A 55 -4.73 -1.87 -6.80
N GLU A 56 -4.63 -0.65 -7.29
CA GLU A 56 -3.39 -0.18 -7.89
C GLU A 56 -2.28 -0.12 -6.85
N ILE A 57 -2.61 0.36 -5.66
CA ILE A 57 -1.63 0.43 -4.58
C ILE A 57 -1.12 -0.96 -4.24
N MET A 58 -2.02 -1.92 -4.16
CA MET A 58 -1.62 -3.30 -3.87
C MET A 58 -0.73 -3.87 -4.96
N LYS A 59 -1.04 -3.59 -6.21
CA LYS A 59 -0.22 -4.07 -7.32
C LYS A 59 1.18 -3.49 -7.26
N GLN A 60 1.28 -2.19 -7.00
CA GLN A 60 2.58 -1.55 -6.90
C GLN A 60 3.40 -2.14 -5.77
N ALA A 61 2.75 -2.37 -4.64
CA ALA A 61 3.46 -2.91 -3.48
C ALA A 61 3.95 -4.32 -3.72
N LYS A 62 3.21 -5.10 -4.50
CA LYS A 62 3.60 -6.46 -4.80
C LYS A 62 4.55 -6.57 -5.99
N GLY A 63 4.83 -5.46 -6.65
CA GLY A 63 5.69 -5.48 -7.82
C GLY A 63 5.01 -6.01 -9.06
N GLU A 64 3.69 -6.05 -9.08
CA GLU A 64 2.92 -6.55 -10.22
C GLU A 64 2.56 -5.46 -11.20
N ASP A 65 2.90 -4.23 -10.90
CA ASP A 65 2.57 -3.10 -11.74
C ASP A 65 3.64 -2.96 -12.83
N THR A 66 3.57 -3.81 -13.81
CA THR A 66 4.55 -3.77 -14.88
C THR A 66 3.90 -3.34 -16.16
N LYS A 67 4.61 -2.91 -16.94
CA LYS A 67 4.10 -2.48 -18.10
C LYS A 67 4.71 -2.95 -19.12
#